data_dc7166ab7a66f3a0bbf1c36538a12354
#
_entry.id   dc7166ab7a66f3a0bbf1c36538a12354
#
_cell.length_a   1.000
_cell.length_b   1.000
_cell.length_c   1.000
_cell.angle_alpha   90.00
_cell.angle_beta   90.00
_cell.angle_gamma   90.00
#
_symmetry.space_group_name_H-M   'P 1'
#
loop_
_entity.id
_entity.type
_entity.pdbx_description
1 polymer ?
#
loop_
_entity_poly.entity_id
_entity_poly.type
_entity_poly.pdbx_seq_one_letter_code
_entity_poly.pdbx_strand_id
1 'polypeptide(L)'
;MSQVIIDVREPFEFSTGHAKGAINIPPAELMAGSKKLKKIPKDAEIILYCLSGSRSNASMHYLRQMGYENLTNGINKEHVQAKYLLN
;
A
#
# COMPACT_ATOMS: atom_id res chain seq x y z
N MET A 1 15.11 7.23 4.88
CA MET A 1 14.29 6.45 3.93
C MET A 1 12.87 6.95 3.91
N SER A 2 12.28 7.04 2.74
CA SER A 2 10.89 7.45 2.66
C SER A 2 9.98 6.28 2.99
N GLN A 3 8.92 6.58 3.70
CA GLN A 3 7.87 5.63 4.03
C GLN A 3 6.64 5.95 3.17
N VAL A 4 6.13 4.97 2.47
CA VAL A 4 4.97 5.13 1.60
C VAL A 4 3.88 4.17 2.05
N ILE A 5 2.67 4.68 2.20
CA ILE A 5 1.52 3.87 2.57
C ILE A 5 0.62 3.69 1.36
N ILE A 6 0.36 2.45 0.98
CA ILE A 6 -0.49 2.12 -0.16
C ILE A 6 -1.76 1.43 0.31
N ASP A 7 -2.90 2.02 -0.02
CA ASP A 7 -4.22 1.44 0.21
C ASP A 7 -4.58 0.65 -1.05
N VAL A 8 -4.63 -0.68 -0.93
CA VAL A 8 -4.94 -1.54 -2.08
C VAL A 8 -6.42 -1.93 -2.13
N ARG A 9 -7.28 -1.18 -1.42
CA ARG A 9 -8.72 -1.36 -1.52
C ARG A 9 -9.24 -0.69 -2.79
N GLU A 10 -10.52 -0.92 -3.09
CA GLU A 10 -11.13 -0.27 -4.24
C GLU A 10 -11.29 1.23 -4.00
N PRO A 11 -11.36 2.05 -5.07
CA PRO A 11 -11.45 3.50 -4.90
C PRO A 11 -12.61 3.96 -4.02
N PHE A 12 -13.75 3.29 -4.08
CA PHE A 12 -14.89 3.69 -3.26
C PHE A 12 -14.61 3.41 -1.77
N GLU A 13 -13.88 2.35 -1.45
CA GLU A 13 -13.49 2.08 -0.07
C GLU A 13 -12.53 3.16 0.43
N PHE A 14 -11.57 3.52 -0.40
CA PHE A 14 -10.61 4.57 -0.09
C PHE A 14 -11.30 5.90 0.18
N SER A 15 -12.31 6.23 -0.63
CA SER A 15 -13.01 7.51 -0.51
C SER A 15 -13.86 7.62 0.76
N THR A 16 -14.24 6.49 1.37
CA THR A 16 -15.00 6.50 2.62
C THR A 16 -14.12 6.75 3.84
N GLY A 17 -12.81 6.74 3.67
CA GLY A 17 -11.85 6.98 4.74
C GLY A 17 -10.62 6.11 4.55
N HIS A 18 -9.44 6.68 4.71
CA HIS A 18 -8.17 5.98 4.53
C HIS A 18 -7.13 6.52 5.50
N ALA A 19 -6.03 5.78 5.66
CA ALA A 19 -4.94 6.22 6.51
C ALA A 19 -4.34 7.50 5.96
N LYS A 20 -3.99 8.43 6.84
CA LYS A 20 -3.44 9.72 6.43
C LYS A 20 -2.21 9.53 5.55
N GLY A 21 -2.23 10.18 4.39
CA GLY A 21 -1.12 10.12 3.44
C GLY A 21 -1.11 8.89 2.55
N ALA A 22 -2.08 7.98 2.69
CA ALA A 22 -2.12 6.78 1.87
C ALA A 22 -2.42 7.11 0.41
N ILE A 23 -1.80 6.33 -0.47
CA ILE A 23 -2.03 6.40 -1.91
C ILE A 23 -2.89 5.20 -2.29
N ASN A 24 -3.97 5.41 -3.03
CA ASN A 24 -4.84 4.31 -3.45
C ASN A 24 -4.33 3.70 -4.75
N ILE A 25 -3.91 2.44 -4.68
CA ILE A 25 -3.51 1.66 -5.86
C ILE A 25 -4.16 0.28 -5.74
N PRO A 26 -5.37 0.10 -6.30
CA PRO A 26 -6.03 -1.22 -6.24
C PRO A 26 -5.20 -2.29 -6.96
N PRO A 27 -5.41 -3.59 -6.66
CA PRO A 27 -4.58 -4.65 -7.23
C PRO A 27 -4.52 -4.65 -8.75
N ALA A 28 -5.64 -4.43 -9.44
CA ALA A 28 -5.64 -4.41 -10.91
C ALA A 28 -4.77 -3.29 -11.45
N GLU A 29 -4.84 -2.11 -10.83
CA GLU A 29 -4.03 -0.95 -11.23
C GLU A 29 -2.54 -1.20 -10.94
N LEU A 30 -2.27 -1.83 -9.80
CA LEU A 30 -0.90 -2.15 -9.41
C LEU A 30 -0.28 -3.15 -10.39
N MET A 31 -1.03 -4.19 -10.76
CA MET A 31 -0.58 -5.19 -11.73
C MET A 31 -0.34 -4.61 -13.11
N ALA A 32 -1.10 -3.59 -13.48
CA ALA A 32 -0.97 -2.92 -14.78
C ALA A 32 0.21 -1.95 -14.83
N GLY A 33 0.95 -1.77 -13.74
CA GLY A 33 2.08 -0.87 -13.69
C GLY A 33 1.67 0.59 -13.56
N SER A 34 0.93 0.90 -12.52
CA SER A 34 0.42 2.25 -12.26
C SER A 34 1.52 3.32 -12.33
N LYS A 35 1.17 4.47 -12.89
CA LYS A 35 2.07 5.63 -12.88
C LYS A 35 2.41 6.07 -11.46
N LYS A 36 1.53 5.81 -10.50
CA LYS A 36 1.78 6.14 -9.10
C LYS A 36 2.97 5.37 -8.55
N LEU A 37 3.16 4.11 -9.00
CA LEU A 37 4.30 3.29 -8.60
C LEU A 37 5.61 3.84 -9.11
N LYS A 38 5.62 4.41 -10.30
CA LYS A 38 6.85 4.91 -10.92
C LYS A 38 7.50 6.03 -10.12
N LYS A 39 6.72 6.70 -9.28
CA LYS A 39 7.22 7.78 -8.42
C LYS A 39 7.80 7.26 -7.12
N ILE A 40 7.65 5.97 -6.82
CA ILE A 40 8.09 5.38 -5.57
C ILE A 40 9.44 4.69 -5.80
N PRO A 41 10.50 5.12 -5.10
CA PRO A 41 11.81 4.46 -5.23
C PRO A 41 11.74 3.00 -4.83
N LYS A 42 12.54 2.17 -5.46
CA LYS A 42 12.55 0.72 -5.19
C LYS A 42 13.00 0.39 -3.76
N ASP A 43 13.75 1.26 -3.13
CA ASP A 43 14.23 1.08 -1.76
C ASP A 43 13.33 1.73 -0.71
N ALA A 44 12.24 2.37 -1.12
CA ALA A 44 11.30 2.96 -0.17
C ALA A 44 10.67 1.90 0.71
N GLU A 45 10.41 2.26 1.96
CA GLU A 45 9.64 1.41 2.85
C GLU A 45 8.17 1.53 2.47
N ILE A 46 7.57 0.43 2.03
CA ILE A 46 6.17 0.44 1.58
C ILE A 46 5.32 -0.38 2.52
N ILE A 47 4.29 0.26 3.07
CA ILE A 47 3.32 -0.39 3.93
C ILE A 47 2.00 -0.47 3.17
N LEU A 48 1.52 -1.69 2.91
CA LEU A 48 0.28 -1.89 2.18
C LEU A 48 -0.82 -2.33 3.14
N TYR A 49 -2.05 -1.91 2.90
CA TYR A 49 -3.17 -2.38 3.71
C TYR A 49 -4.44 -2.53 2.87
N CYS A 50 -5.37 -3.35 3.39
CA CYS A 50 -6.70 -3.52 2.83
C CYS A 50 -7.70 -3.62 3.98
N LEU A 51 -8.54 -4.64 4.05
CA LEU A 51 -9.46 -4.84 5.18
C LEU A 51 -8.95 -5.92 6.14
N SER A 52 -8.42 -7.02 5.61
CA SER A 52 -8.00 -8.18 6.41
C SER A 52 -6.56 -8.59 6.18
N GLY A 53 -5.87 -7.94 5.26
CA GLY A 53 -4.49 -8.27 4.92
C GLY A 53 -4.33 -9.17 3.72
N SER A 54 -5.42 -9.76 3.19
CA SER A 54 -5.29 -10.70 2.07
C SER A 54 -4.98 -10.02 0.74
N ARG A 55 -5.68 -8.92 0.42
CA ARG A 55 -5.40 -8.17 -0.81
C ARG A 55 -4.01 -7.53 -0.75
N SER A 56 -3.63 -7.01 0.41
CA SER A 56 -2.30 -6.41 0.58
C SER A 56 -1.21 -7.46 0.48
N ASN A 57 -1.42 -8.66 1.03
CA ASN A 57 -0.45 -9.74 0.92
C ASN A 57 -0.24 -10.15 -0.54
N ALA A 58 -1.31 -10.30 -1.30
CA ALA A 58 -1.21 -10.62 -2.73
C ALA A 58 -0.48 -9.52 -3.50
N SER A 59 -0.78 -8.25 -3.18
CA SER A 59 -0.15 -7.11 -3.84
C SER A 59 1.35 -7.05 -3.57
N MET A 60 1.79 -7.47 -2.39
CA MET A 60 3.21 -7.52 -2.07
C MET A 60 3.97 -8.47 -3.00
N HIS A 61 3.36 -9.58 -3.39
CA HIS A 61 4.00 -10.51 -4.34
C HIS A 61 4.30 -9.82 -5.68
N TYR A 62 3.36 -9.04 -6.19
CA TYR A 62 3.56 -8.32 -7.45
C TYR A 62 4.64 -7.26 -7.31
N LEU A 63 4.64 -6.54 -6.18
CA LEU A 63 5.65 -5.50 -5.96
C LEU A 63 7.05 -6.10 -5.86
N ARG A 64 7.19 -7.25 -5.23
CA ARG A 64 8.49 -7.94 -5.17
C ARG A 64 9.00 -8.29 -6.57
N GLN A 65 8.11 -8.77 -7.44
CA GLN A 65 8.47 -9.08 -8.82
C GLN A 65 8.90 -7.84 -9.60
N MET A 66 8.43 -6.68 -9.19
CA MET A 66 8.79 -5.41 -9.82
C MET A 66 10.07 -4.81 -9.23
N GLY A 67 10.67 -5.45 -8.23
CA GLY A 67 11.92 -4.99 -7.65
C GLY A 67 11.80 -4.22 -6.34
N TYR A 68 10.60 -4.10 -5.78
CA TYR A 68 10.42 -3.48 -4.47
C TYR A 68 10.66 -4.54 -3.40
N GLU A 69 11.56 -4.27 -2.47
CA GLU A 69 11.97 -5.27 -1.50
C GLU A 69 11.57 -4.95 -0.06
N ASN A 70 11.36 -3.69 0.26
CA ASN A 70 11.09 -3.26 1.63
C ASN A 70 9.58 -3.12 1.85
N LEU A 71 8.90 -4.25 1.96
CA LEU A 71 7.43 -4.31 1.99
C LEU A 71 6.92 -4.84 3.32
N THR A 72 5.85 -4.23 3.82
CA THR A 72 5.20 -4.63 5.06
C THR A 72 3.69 -4.70 4.84
N ASN A 73 3.05 -5.78 5.32
CA ASN A 73 1.61 -5.88 5.29
C ASN A 73 1.04 -5.18 6.53
N GLY A 74 0.42 -4.03 6.31
CA GLY A 74 -0.21 -3.24 7.37
C GLY A 74 -1.58 -3.72 7.78
N ILE A 75 -2.13 -4.70 7.06
CA ILE A 75 -3.39 -5.39 7.32
C ILE A 75 -4.62 -4.53 7.06
N ASN A 76 -4.87 -3.51 7.88
CA ASN A 76 -6.04 -2.65 7.71
C ASN A 76 -5.71 -1.21 8.13
N LYS A 77 -6.66 -0.31 7.88
CA LYS A 77 -6.49 1.12 8.14
C LYS A 77 -6.18 1.40 9.61
N GLU A 78 -6.93 0.77 10.50
CA GLU A 78 -6.79 0.99 11.95
C GLU A 78 -5.41 0.56 12.44
N HIS A 79 -4.94 -0.58 11.98
CA HIS A 79 -3.62 -1.09 12.35
C HIS A 79 -2.51 -0.17 11.86
N VAL A 80 -2.63 0.31 10.62
CA VAL A 80 -1.65 1.23 10.04
C VAL A 80 -1.61 2.54 10.84
N GLN A 81 -2.77 3.09 11.16
CA GLN A 81 -2.85 4.33 11.92
C GLN A 81 -2.25 4.18 13.32
N ALA A 82 -2.51 3.05 13.98
CA ALA A 82 -2.01 2.81 15.32
C ALA A 82 -0.50 2.57 15.35
N LYS A 83 0.05 1.88 14.34
CA LYS A 83 1.43 1.45 14.36
C LYS A 83 2.40 2.38 13.61
N TYR A 84 1.96 2.96 12.51
CA TYR A 84 2.85 3.70 11.62
C TYR A 84 2.58 5.20 11.56
N LEU A 85 1.43 5.64 12.04
CA LEU A 85 1.03 7.06 11.99
C LEU A 85 0.82 7.65 13.39
N LEU A 86 1.61 7.19 14.34
CA LEU A 86 1.54 7.62 15.74
C LEU A 86 2.23 8.98 15.93
N ASN A 87 1.58 10.02 15.53
CA ASN A 87 2.09 11.35 15.87
C ASN A 87 0.95 12.26 16.19
#